data_193a724033cdb048d3db796dc6285034
#
_entry.id   193a724033cdb048d3db796dc6285034
#
_cell.length_a   1.000
_cell.length_b   1.000
_cell.length_c   1.000
_cell.angle_alpha   90.00
_cell.angle_beta   90.00
_cell.angle_gamma   90.00
#
_symmetry.space_group_name_H-M   'P 1'
#
loop_
_entity.id
_entity.type
_entity.pdbx_description
1 polymer ?
#
loop_
_entity_poly.entity_id
_entity_poly.type
_entity_poly.pdbx_seq_one_letter_code
_entity_poly.pdbx_strand_id
1 'polypeptide(L)'
;MPFLPITVKEMREYGWEQPDFVIVTGDAYVDHPSFGTAIISRVLEHAGYKVCIVPQPKSDNDYKRFGKPRLAFLVNSGNIDSMVAHYTAAKKRRSDDAYTPGGKSGSRPDRAVIVYTKKLKYLYPEIPVCIGGLEASLRRFAHYDYWDDRVRPSVLIESGADLLMYGMGEKHIVEIADRLAAGEDISSLTDILGTCYAVNAADYIPISGAQECAAYELVSVPDEKGKRLYAKA
;
A
#
# COMPACT_ATOMS: atom_id res chain seq x y z
N MET A 1 -15.62 -21.22 4.20
CA MET A 1 -16.02 -19.81 4.06
C MET A 1 -16.04 -19.46 2.59
N PRO A 2 -17.02 -18.68 2.08
CA PRO A 2 -16.97 -18.19 0.71
C PRO A 2 -15.80 -17.20 0.54
N PHE A 3 -15.39 -16.96 -0.72
CA PHE A 3 -14.39 -15.93 -1.02
C PHE A 3 -14.92 -14.54 -0.68
N LEU A 4 -14.05 -13.64 -0.25
CA LEU A 4 -14.44 -12.24 -0.02
C LEU A 4 -14.82 -11.56 -1.35
N PRO A 5 -15.75 -10.59 -1.32
CA PRO A 5 -16.31 -10.00 -2.53
C PRO A 5 -15.27 -9.30 -3.41
N ILE A 6 -15.26 -9.65 -4.70
CA ILE A 6 -14.57 -8.93 -5.77
C ILE A 6 -15.55 -8.28 -6.75
N THR A 7 -16.86 -8.53 -6.58
CA THR A 7 -17.95 -7.93 -7.36
C THR A 7 -19.04 -7.37 -6.44
N VAL A 8 -19.81 -6.41 -6.96
CA VAL A 8 -20.97 -5.84 -6.22
C VAL A 8 -22.04 -6.90 -5.95
N LYS A 9 -22.19 -7.88 -6.84
CA LYS A 9 -23.13 -8.99 -6.64
C LYS A 9 -22.74 -9.80 -5.41
N GLU A 10 -21.48 -10.22 -5.32
CA GLU A 10 -20.96 -10.96 -4.15
C GLU A 10 -21.06 -10.15 -2.86
N MET A 11 -20.76 -8.85 -2.90
CA MET A 11 -20.93 -7.97 -1.74
C MET A 11 -22.39 -7.96 -1.22
N ARG A 12 -23.37 -7.94 -2.13
CA ARG A 12 -24.78 -7.99 -1.78
C ARG A 12 -25.20 -9.37 -1.25
N GLU A 13 -24.58 -10.45 -1.74
CA GLU A 13 -24.80 -11.81 -1.23
C GLU A 13 -24.34 -11.95 0.23
N TYR A 14 -23.33 -11.17 0.65
CA TYR A 14 -22.94 -11.02 2.07
C TYR A 14 -23.92 -10.13 2.88
N GLY A 15 -24.94 -9.53 2.24
CA GLY A 15 -25.84 -8.57 2.87
C GLY A 15 -25.22 -7.19 3.11
N TRP A 16 -24.13 -6.86 2.40
CA TRP A 16 -23.45 -5.57 2.55
C TRP A 16 -23.91 -4.57 1.50
N GLU A 17 -24.22 -3.35 1.93
CA GLU A 17 -24.53 -2.22 1.05
C GLU A 17 -23.28 -1.37 0.78
N GLN A 18 -22.41 -1.24 1.79
CA GLN A 18 -21.16 -0.49 1.72
C GLN A 18 -20.05 -1.28 2.46
N PRO A 19 -18.84 -1.38 1.90
CA PRO A 19 -17.71 -1.95 2.60
C PRO A 19 -17.12 -0.95 3.61
N ASP A 20 -16.50 -1.48 4.67
CA ASP A 20 -15.67 -0.69 5.58
C ASP A 20 -14.30 -0.42 4.97
N PHE A 21 -13.75 -1.43 4.30
CA PHE A 21 -12.48 -1.35 3.59
C PHE A 21 -12.61 -1.86 2.15
N VAL A 22 -11.89 -1.21 1.25
CA VAL A 22 -11.66 -1.71 -0.10
C VAL A 22 -10.16 -1.91 -0.29
N ILE A 23 -9.73 -3.14 -0.55
CA ILE A 23 -8.33 -3.48 -0.80
C ILE A 23 -8.06 -3.46 -2.30
N VAL A 24 -7.13 -2.62 -2.75
CA VAL A 24 -6.64 -2.58 -4.13
C VAL A 24 -5.28 -3.29 -4.18
N THR A 25 -5.19 -4.33 -5.01
CA THR A 25 -3.99 -5.18 -5.07
C THR A 25 -3.50 -5.41 -6.49
N GLY A 26 -2.19 -5.57 -6.64
CA GLY A 26 -1.54 -5.90 -7.91
C GLY A 26 -1.65 -7.36 -8.32
N ASP A 27 -2.09 -8.26 -7.43
CA ASP A 27 -2.30 -9.68 -7.72
C ASP A 27 -3.77 -9.97 -8.07
N ALA A 28 -4.01 -11.09 -8.73
CA ALA A 28 -5.32 -11.74 -8.70
C ALA A 28 -5.67 -12.08 -7.24
N TYR A 29 -6.95 -11.99 -6.89
CA TYR A 29 -7.37 -12.42 -5.56
C TYR A 29 -7.38 -13.95 -5.47
N VAL A 30 -6.57 -14.47 -4.55
CA VAL A 30 -6.52 -15.88 -4.15
C VAL A 30 -6.65 -15.91 -2.64
N ASP A 31 -7.70 -16.55 -2.13
CA ASP A 31 -7.96 -16.68 -0.70
C ASP A 31 -7.13 -17.82 -0.10
N HIS A 32 -5.85 -17.55 0.08
CA HIS A 32 -4.89 -18.52 0.59
C HIS A 32 -3.87 -17.81 1.52
N PRO A 33 -3.43 -18.44 2.61
CA PRO A 33 -2.53 -17.82 3.59
C PRO A 33 -1.13 -17.47 3.06
N SER A 34 -0.78 -17.87 1.85
CA SER A 34 0.44 -17.40 1.17
C SER A 34 0.29 -16.02 0.53
N PHE A 35 -0.91 -15.42 0.56
CA PHE A 35 -1.19 -14.13 -0.04
C PHE A 35 -1.48 -13.08 1.01
N GLY A 36 -0.66 -12.04 1.08
CA GLY A 36 -0.82 -10.96 2.06
C GLY A 36 -2.19 -10.28 2.00
N THR A 37 -2.75 -10.10 0.79
CA THR A 37 -4.11 -9.57 0.61
C THR A 37 -5.16 -10.46 1.29
N ALA A 38 -5.07 -11.79 1.16
CA ALA A 38 -5.99 -12.72 1.80
C ALA A 38 -5.84 -12.66 3.34
N ILE A 39 -4.61 -12.65 3.85
CA ILE A 39 -4.36 -12.56 5.29
C ILE A 39 -5.01 -11.30 5.87
N ILE A 40 -4.67 -10.13 5.35
CA ILE A 40 -5.15 -8.84 5.86
C ILE A 40 -6.67 -8.74 5.74
N SER A 41 -7.25 -9.16 4.61
CA SER A 41 -8.70 -9.13 4.44
C SER A 41 -9.44 -10.07 5.39
N ARG A 42 -8.91 -11.27 5.65
CA ARG A 42 -9.50 -12.21 6.58
C ARG A 42 -9.33 -11.79 8.04
N VAL A 43 -8.22 -11.16 8.38
CA VAL A 43 -8.01 -10.57 9.73
C VAL A 43 -9.05 -9.48 10.00
N LEU A 44 -9.27 -8.58 9.04
CA LEU A 44 -10.30 -7.55 9.15
C LEU A 44 -11.72 -8.12 9.21
N GLU A 45 -12.03 -9.12 8.35
CA GLU A 45 -13.33 -9.80 8.39
C GLU A 45 -13.57 -10.48 9.77
N HIS A 46 -12.54 -11.14 10.31
CA HIS A 46 -12.62 -11.77 11.64
C HIS A 46 -12.85 -10.74 12.75
N ALA A 47 -12.29 -9.54 12.60
CA ALA A 47 -12.53 -8.40 13.51
C ALA A 47 -13.92 -7.74 13.29
N GLY A 48 -14.73 -8.24 12.36
CA GLY A 48 -16.11 -7.77 12.12
C GLY A 48 -16.25 -6.70 11.04
N TYR A 49 -15.18 -6.38 10.32
CA TYR A 49 -15.20 -5.39 9.24
C TYR A 49 -15.61 -5.96 7.88
N LYS A 50 -16.35 -5.18 7.10
CA LYS A 50 -16.77 -5.52 5.74
C LYS A 50 -15.66 -5.19 4.76
N VAL A 51 -15.10 -6.19 4.10
CA VAL A 51 -13.93 -6.03 3.22
C VAL A 51 -14.25 -6.47 1.80
N CYS A 52 -14.05 -5.59 0.83
CA CYS A 52 -14.12 -5.91 -0.59
C CYS A 52 -12.74 -5.77 -1.24
N ILE A 53 -12.49 -6.53 -2.32
CA ILE A 53 -11.18 -6.56 -2.96
C ILE A 53 -11.32 -6.17 -4.42
N VAL A 54 -10.45 -5.27 -4.88
CA VAL A 54 -10.28 -4.85 -6.27
C VAL A 54 -8.94 -5.39 -6.78
N PRO A 55 -8.91 -6.58 -7.39
CA PRO A 55 -7.70 -7.15 -7.93
C PRO A 55 -7.37 -6.52 -9.29
N GLN A 56 -6.12 -6.13 -9.47
CA GLN A 56 -5.55 -5.66 -10.76
C GLN A 56 -6.43 -4.67 -11.53
N PRO A 57 -6.83 -3.51 -10.93
CA PRO A 57 -7.68 -2.53 -11.61
C PRO A 57 -6.99 -1.96 -12.85
N LYS A 58 -7.76 -1.78 -13.93
CA LYS A 58 -7.29 -1.27 -15.22
C LYS A 58 -7.96 0.04 -15.63
N SER A 59 -9.15 0.30 -15.10
CA SER A 59 -9.97 1.45 -15.44
C SER A 59 -10.52 2.14 -14.19
N ASP A 60 -10.97 3.38 -14.33
CA ASP A 60 -11.63 4.12 -13.26
C ASP A 60 -12.86 3.39 -12.72
N ASN A 61 -13.56 2.65 -13.58
CA ASN A 61 -14.72 1.85 -13.16
C ASN A 61 -14.34 0.71 -12.22
N ASP A 62 -13.14 0.15 -12.35
CA ASP A 62 -12.67 -0.88 -11.43
C ASP A 62 -12.45 -0.30 -10.03
N TYR A 63 -11.83 0.87 -9.92
CA TYR A 63 -11.63 1.57 -8.64
C TYR A 63 -12.95 2.02 -8.01
N LYS A 64 -13.95 2.33 -8.85
CA LYS A 64 -15.28 2.80 -8.41
C LYS A 64 -16.27 1.67 -8.12
N ARG A 65 -15.88 0.42 -8.36
CA ARG A 65 -16.77 -0.76 -8.32
C ARG A 65 -17.61 -0.85 -7.04
N PHE A 66 -17.02 -0.61 -5.90
CA PHE A 66 -17.70 -0.69 -4.59
C PHE A 66 -18.08 0.68 -4.01
N GLY A 67 -17.84 1.75 -4.74
CA GLY A 67 -18.01 3.10 -4.22
C GLY A 67 -16.98 3.46 -3.15
N LYS A 68 -17.37 4.38 -2.26
CA LYS A 68 -16.55 4.84 -1.13
C LYS A 68 -16.59 3.81 0.01
N PRO A 69 -15.45 3.33 0.52
CA PRO A 69 -15.43 2.60 1.78
C PRO A 69 -15.81 3.53 2.93
N ARG A 70 -16.33 2.95 4.02
CA ARG A 70 -16.68 3.72 5.21
C ARG A 70 -15.45 4.23 5.96
N LEU A 71 -14.35 3.46 5.96
CA LEU A 71 -13.15 3.77 6.74
C LEU A 71 -11.96 4.14 5.87
N ALA A 72 -11.46 3.23 5.03
CA ALA A 72 -10.26 3.49 4.23
C ALA A 72 -10.13 2.59 2.99
N PHE A 73 -9.31 3.03 2.04
CA PHE A 73 -8.72 2.15 1.04
C PHE A 73 -7.40 1.57 1.57
N LEU A 74 -7.14 0.30 1.26
CA LEU A 74 -5.87 -0.36 1.53
C LEU A 74 -5.22 -0.72 0.19
N VAL A 75 -3.91 -0.45 0.04
CA VAL A 75 -3.22 -0.63 -1.24
C VAL A 75 -1.95 -1.45 -1.06
N ASN A 76 -1.76 -2.45 -1.92
CA ASN A 76 -0.50 -3.19 -2.04
C ASN A 76 -0.19 -3.56 -3.50
N SER A 77 1.07 -3.89 -3.78
CA SER A 77 1.51 -4.32 -5.10
C SER A 77 1.18 -5.80 -5.41
N GLY A 78 0.67 -6.53 -4.43
CA GLY A 78 0.57 -7.99 -4.44
C GLY A 78 1.68 -8.63 -3.59
N ASN A 79 1.93 -9.93 -3.80
CA ASN A 79 2.89 -10.72 -3.04
C ASN A 79 4.35 -10.32 -3.26
N ILE A 80 4.65 -9.72 -4.40
CA ILE A 80 5.99 -9.23 -4.72
C ILE A 80 5.97 -7.77 -5.17
N ASP A 81 7.15 -7.16 -5.17
CA ASP A 81 7.37 -5.85 -5.75
C ASP A 81 7.01 -5.82 -7.24
N SER A 82 6.29 -4.80 -7.69
CA SER A 82 5.81 -4.71 -9.07
C SER A 82 6.95 -4.64 -10.10
N MET A 83 8.05 -3.97 -9.78
CA MET A 83 9.23 -3.90 -10.65
C MET A 83 9.93 -5.26 -10.76
N VAL A 84 10.02 -6.01 -9.64
CA VAL A 84 10.56 -7.38 -9.63
C VAL A 84 9.63 -8.35 -10.37
N ALA A 85 8.31 -8.15 -10.28
CA ALA A 85 7.35 -8.95 -11.04
C ALA A 85 7.50 -8.75 -12.56
N HIS A 86 7.80 -7.53 -12.99
CA HIS A 86 7.83 -7.18 -14.41
C HIS A 86 9.17 -7.40 -15.08
N TYR A 87 10.28 -7.34 -14.30
CA TYR A 87 11.60 -7.25 -14.91
C TYR A 87 12.61 -8.18 -14.25
N THR A 88 13.59 -8.59 -15.04
CA THR A 88 14.79 -9.28 -14.57
C THR A 88 15.80 -8.26 -14.02
N ALA A 89 16.85 -8.75 -13.34
CA ALA A 89 17.99 -7.92 -12.91
C ALA A 89 18.70 -7.22 -14.09
N ALA A 90 18.64 -7.78 -15.30
CA ALA A 90 19.18 -7.16 -16.51
C ALA A 90 18.19 -6.18 -17.18
N LYS A 91 17.18 -5.70 -16.46
CA LYS A 91 16.14 -4.77 -16.93
C LYS A 91 15.32 -5.29 -18.14
N LYS A 92 15.33 -6.60 -18.38
CA LYS A 92 14.50 -7.22 -19.42
C LYS A 92 13.10 -7.52 -18.87
N ARG A 93 12.07 -7.19 -19.66
CA ARG A 93 10.69 -7.49 -19.27
C ARG A 93 10.46 -9.01 -19.22
N ARG A 94 9.74 -9.44 -18.17
CA ARG A 94 9.31 -10.84 -18.05
C ARG A 94 8.13 -11.11 -18.95
N SER A 95 8.04 -12.32 -19.49
CA SER A 95 6.92 -12.78 -20.33
C SER A 95 5.71 -13.22 -19.53
N ASP A 96 5.93 -13.63 -18.28
CA ASP A 96 4.94 -14.22 -17.41
C ASP A 96 4.89 -13.55 -16.04
N ASP A 97 3.73 -13.64 -15.39
CA ASP A 97 3.47 -13.19 -14.02
C ASP A 97 2.62 -14.26 -13.32
N ALA A 98 3.23 -15.00 -12.41
CA ALA A 98 2.58 -16.10 -11.67
C ALA A 98 1.38 -15.65 -10.83
N TYR A 99 1.25 -14.34 -10.54
CA TYR A 99 0.18 -13.77 -9.71
C TYR A 99 -0.97 -13.16 -10.54
N THR A 100 -0.95 -13.41 -11.85
CA THR A 100 -1.99 -12.91 -12.77
C THR A 100 -2.74 -14.08 -13.40
N PRO A 101 -4.06 -13.97 -13.64
CA PRO A 101 -4.82 -15.01 -14.29
C PRO A 101 -4.24 -15.39 -15.66
N GLY A 102 -4.01 -16.68 -15.86
CA GLY A 102 -3.38 -17.21 -17.07
C GLY A 102 -1.89 -16.90 -17.21
N GLY A 103 -1.23 -16.41 -16.16
CA GLY A 103 0.22 -16.15 -16.14
C GLY A 103 0.65 -14.96 -17.00
N LYS A 104 -0.25 -14.12 -17.49
CA LYS A 104 0.08 -13.02 -18.42
C LYS A 104 0.67 -11.81 -17.69
N SER A 105 1.90 -11.43 -18.04
CA SER A 105 2.53 -10.21 -17.52
C SER A 105 1.81 -8.93 -17.95
N GLY A 106 1.97 -7.84 -17.18
CA GLY A 106 1.47 -6.50 -17.51
C GLY A 106 0.05 -6.19 -17.03
N SER A 107 -0.54 -7.01 -16.16
CA SER A 107 -1.85 -6.72 -15.56
C SER A 107 -1.77 -5.70 -14.42
N ARG A 108 -0.62 -5.60 -13.74
CA ARG A 108 -0.36 -4.54 -12.77
C ARG A 108 0.49 -3.45 -13.40
N PRO A 109 0.45 -2.18 -12.95
CA PRO A 109 1.38 -1.14 -13.41
C PRO A 109 2.76 -1.29 -12.76
N ASP A 110 3.77 -0.68 -13.35
CA ASP A 110 5.06 -0.44 -12.71
C ASP A 110 4.85 0.46 -11.48
N ARG A 111 5.56 0.18 -10.38
CA ARG A 111 5.40 0.89 -9.11
C ARG A 111 3.93 0.95 -8.68
N ALA A 112 3.31 -0.22 -8.62
CA ALA A 112 1.86 -0.39 -8.47
C ALA A 112 1.28 0.36 -7.27
N VAL A 113 1.97 0.37 -6.13
CA VAL A 113 1.52 1.10 -4.93
C VAL A 113 1.34 2.59 -5.23
N ILE A 114 2.29 3.21 -5.93
CA ILE A 114 2.23 4.65 -6.28
C ILE A 114 1.06 4.93 -7.24
N VAL A 115 0.93 4.11 -8.29
CA VAL A 115 -0.10 4.30 -9.32
C VAL A 115 -1.50 4.13 -8.74
N TYR A 116 -1.72 3.07 -7.97
CA TYR A 116 -3.03 2.80 -7.35
C TYR A 116 -3.40 3.88 -6.34
N THR A 117 -2.47 4.26 -5.47
CA THR A 117 -2.71 5.29 -4.46
C THR A 117 -3.05 6.63 -5.09
N LYS A 118 -2.25 7.11 -6.05
CA LYS A 118 -2.53 8.38 -6.76
C LYS A 118 -3.89 8.36 -7.45
N LYS A 119 -4.28 7.21 -8.05
CA LYS A 119 -5.59 7.08 -8.67
C LYS A 119 -6.72 7.16 -7.63
N LEU A 120 -6.58 6.50 -6.48
CA LEU A 120 -7.57 6.57 -5.40
C LEU A 120 -7.68 7.98 -4.81
N LYS A 121 -6.56 8.63 -4.52
CA LYS A 121 -6.54 10.02 -4.02
C LYS A 121 -7.16 11.01 -5.02
N TYR A 122 -7.01 10.77 -6.32
CA TYR A 122 -7.68 11.56 -7.35
C TYR A 122 -9.20 11.34 -7.39
N LEU A 123 -9.65 10.07 -7.25
CA LEU A 123 -11.06 9.70 -7.35
C LEU A 123 -11.84 9.97 -6.03
N TYR A 124 -11.14 9.87 -4.89
CA TYR A 124 -11.71 9.94 -3.54
C TYR A 124 -10.75 10.70 -2.60
N PRO A 125 -10.56 12.01 -2.82
CA PRO A 125 -9.56 12.79 -2.08
C PRO A 125 -9.80 12.84 -0.57
N GLU A 126 -11.05 12.67 -0.15
CA GLU A 126 -11.46 12.72 1.25
C GLU A 126 -11.35 11.38 1.99
N ILE A 127 -11.11 10.27 1.28
CA ILE A 127 -11.05 8.94 1.90
C ILE A 127 -9.58 8.60 2.21
N PRO A 128 -9.28 8.15 3.44
CA PRO A 128 -7.94 7.69 3.79
C PRO A 128 -7.44 6.54 2.90
N VAL A 129 -6.16 6.59 2.54
CA VAL A 129 -5.49 5.52 1.81
C VAL A 129 -4.29 5.05 2.61
N CYS A 130 -4.36 3.81 3.11
CA CYS A 130 -3.24 3.14 3.77
C CYS A 130 -2.53 2.23 2.77
N ILE A 131 -1.20 2.29 2.75
CA ILE A 131 -0.39 1.43 1.89
C ILE A 131 0.38 0.40 2.72
N GLY A 132 0.66 -0.76 2.13
CA GLY A 132 1.39 -1.82 2.81
C GLY A 132 1.92 -2.89 1.84
N GLY A 133 2.32 -4.02 2.41
CA GLY A 133 2.93 -5.11 1.67
C GLY A 133 4.41 -4.90 1.37
N LEU A 134 5.00 -5.79 0.58
CA LEU A 134 6.45 -5.85 0.36
C LEU A 134 6.99 -4.58 -0.31
N GLU A 135 6.35 -4.11 -1.37
CA GLU A 135 6.78 -2.93 -2.12
C GLU A 135 6.79 -1.66 -1.25
N ALA A 136 5.73 -1.44 -0.47
CA ALA A 136 5.65 -0.30 0.44
C ALA A 136 6.68 -0.42 1.57
N SER A 137 6.83 -1.60 2.17
CA SER A 137 7.78 -1.84 3.26
C SER A 137 9.23 -1.57 2.86
N LEU A 138 9.64 -2.02 1.66
CA LEU A 138 11.00 -1.81 1.15
C LEU A 138 11.29 -0.36 0.79
N ARG A 139 10.27 0.41 0.44
CA ARG A 139 10.38 1.80 -0.01
C ARG A 139 9.86 2.83 1.00
N ARG A 140 9.73 2.46 2.27
CA ARG A 140 9.21 3.34 3.33
C ARG A 140 10.12 4.54 3.65
N PHE A 141 11.40 4.42 3.34
CA PHE A 141 12.39 5.50 3.44
C PHE A 141 12.84 5.97 2.06
N ALA A 142 13.73 6.97 2.00
CA ALA A 142 14.47 7.26 0.80
C ALA A 142 15.24 6.02 0.36
N HIS A 143 15.13 5.63 -0.91
CA HIS A 143 15.68 4.37 -1.39
C HIS A 143 16.29 4.53 -2.78
N TYR A 144 17.35 3.75 -3.06
CA TYR A 144 17.92 3.69 -4.39
C TYR A 144 17.01 2.90 -5.33
N ASP A 145 16.50 3.57 -6.36
CA ASP A 145 15.74 2.95 -7.43
C ASP A 145 16.69 2.52 -8.55
N TYR A 146 16.93 1.22 -8.61
CA TYR A 146 17.81 0.61 -9.62
C TYR A 146 17.37 0.88 -11.06
N TRP A 147 16.06 1.10 -11.28
CA TRP A 147 15.48 1.37 -12.59
C TRP A 147 15.84 2.74 -13.11
N ASP A 148 15.61 3.75 -12.28
CA ASP A 148 15.84 5.16 -12.59
C ASP A 148 17.30 5.58 -12.31
N ASP A 149 18.11 4.68 -11.72
CA ASP A 149 19.50 4.93 -11.31
C ASP A 149 19.64 6.17 -10.42
N ARG A 150 18.74 6.31 -9.44
CA ARG A 150 18.72 7.44 -8.51
C ARG A 150 18.09 7.08 -7.18
N VAL A 151 18.35 7.89 -6.16
CA VAL A 151 17.61 7.83 -4.91
C VAL A 151 16.24 8.49 -5.10
N ARG A 152 15.18 7.78 -4.71
CA ARG A 152 13.80 8.28 -4.70
C ARG A 152 13.36 8.56 -3.26
N PRO A 153 12.38 9.45 -3.06
CA PRO A 153 11.81 9.69 -1.74
C PRO A 153 11.04 8.46 -1.22
N SER A 154 10.63 8.50 0.04
CA SER A 154 9.70 7.51 0.60
C SER A 154 8.47 7.34 -0.29
N VAL A 155 8.04 6.08 -0.47
CA VAL A 155 6.82 5.76 -1.22
C VAL A 155 5.57 6.38 -0.57
N LEU A 156 5.57 6.58 0.74
CA LEU A 156 4.50 7.28 1.44
C LEU A 156 4.31 8.70 0.88
N ILE A 157 5.41 9.44 0.80
CA ILE A 157 5.41 10.82 0.28
C ILE A 157 5.11 10.82 -1.22
N GLU A 158 5.79 9.96 -1.99
CA GLU A 158 5.65 9.94 -3.44
C GLU A 158 4.27 9.53 -3.92
N SER A 159 3.60 8.62 -3.22
CA SER A 159 2.25 8.16 -3.55
C SER A 159 1.15 9.12 -3.06
N GLY A 160 1.42 9.90 -2.02
CA GLY A 160 0.43 10.71 -1.32
C GLY A 160 -0.52 9.90 -0.44
N ALA A 161 -0.08 8.70 0.01
CA ALA A 161 -0.84 7.92 0.99
C ALA A 161 -0.84 8.61 2.36
N ASP A 162 -1.85 8.29 3.17
CA ASP A 162 -2.00 8.89 4.50
C ASP A 162 -1.23 8.11 5.57
N LEU A 163 -1.11 6.79 5.40
CA LEU A 163 -0.39 5.92 6.34
C LEU A 163 0.28 4.76 5.58
N LEU A 164 1.45 4.34 6.05
CA LEU A 164 2.15 3.16 5.54
C LEU A 164 2.33 2.16 6.67
N MET A 165 1.91 0.91 6.44
CA MET A 165 2.18 -0.22 7.32
C MET A 165 3.32 -1.05 6.73
N TYR A 166 4.33 -1.37 7.54
CA TYR A 166 5.45 -2.20 7.08
C TYR A 166 5.58 -3.50 7.89
N GLY A 167 6.18 -4.49 7.27
CA GLY A 167 6.35 -5.82 7.87
C GLY A 167 5.03 -6.61 7.96
N MET A 168 4.80 -7.28 9.07
CA MET A 168 3.63 -8.12 9.34
C MET A 168 2.49 -7.22 9.84
N GLY A 169 1.52 -6.94 8.97
CA GLY A 169 0.48 -5.94 9.19
C GLY A 169 -0.75 -6.37 9.98
N GLU A 170 -0.84 -7.64 10.41
CA GLU A 170 -2.06 -8.23 10.94
C GLU A 170 -2.58 -7.55 12.21
N LYS A 171 -1.67 -7.18 13.12
CA LYS A 171 -2.04 -6.47 14.35
C LYS A 171 -2.33 -5.00 14.09
N HIS A 172 -1.47 -4.35 13.31
CA HIS A 172 -1.57 -2.93 13.02
C HIS A 172 -2.86 -2.59 12.29
N ILE A 173 -3.30 -3.44 11.35
CA ILE A 173 -4.51 -3.16 10.56
C ILE A 173 -5.78 -3.22 11.42
N VAL A 174 -5.84 -4.09 12.42
CA VAL A 174 -6.97 -4.15 13.34
C VAL A 174 -7.00 -2.90 14.22
N GLU A 175 -5.86 -2.50 14.79
CA GLU A 175 -5.76 -1.28 15.59
C GLU A 175 -6.14 -0.03 14.79
N ILE A 176 -5.65 0.10 13.55
CA ILE A 176 -6.05 1.18 12.64
C ILE A 176 -7.55 1.15 12.38
N ALA A 177 -8.11 -0.04 12.11
CA ALA A 177 -9.54 -0.20 11.83
C ALA A 177 -10.40 0.21 13.03
N ASP A 178 -10.04 -0.22 14.23
CA ASP A 178 -10.77 0.09 15.46
C ASP A 178 -10.76 1.59 15.76
N ARG A 179 -9.61 2.26 15.59
CA ARG A 179 -9.46 3.69 15.83
C ARG A 179 -10.22 4.53 14.80
N LEU A 180 -10.14 4.17 13.50
CA LEU A 180 -10.94 4.81 12.45
C LEU A 180 -12.44 4.58 12.66
N ALA A 181 -12.84 3.39 13.11
CA ALA A 181 -14.24 3.09 13.43
C ALA A 181 -14.76 3.87 14.64
N ALA A 182 -13.87 4.20 15.59
CA ALA A 182 -14.15 5.09 16.71
C ALA A 182 -14.24 6.58 16.31
N GLY A 183 -13.92 6.91 15.06
CA GLY A 183 -14.00 8.27 14.53
C GLY A 183 -12.70 9.08 14.67
N GLU A 184 -11.57 8.44 14.99
CA GLU A 184 -10.28 9.12 14.96
C GLU A 184 -9.88 9.46 13.52
N ASP A 185 -9.24 10.61 13.34
CA ASP A 185 -8.68 11.00 12.05
C ASP A 185 -7.40 10.21 11.75
N ILE A 186 -7.21 9.80 10.49
CA ILE A 186 -6.03 9.04 10.07
C ILE A 186 -4.71 9.77 10.39
N SER A 187 -4.70 11.09 10.34
CA SER A 187 -3.54 11.92 10.64
C SER A 187 -3.14 11.92 12.12
N SER A 188 -4.06 11.51 13.02
CA SER A 188 -3.78 11.36 14.44
C SER A 188 -3.14 10.02 14.82
N LEU A 189 -3.13 9.04 13.89
CA LEU A 189 -2.61 7.69 14.12
C LEU A 189 -1.08 7.66 14.03
N THR A 190 -0.40 8.35 14.95
CA THR A 190 1.07 8.53 14.93
C THR A 190 1.83 7.63 15.89
N ASP A 191 1.13 6.87 16.72
CA ASP A 191 1.66 6.05 17.82
C ASP A 191 1.55 4.53 17.57
N ILE A 192 1.03 4.13 16.42
CA ILE A 192 0.89 2.71 16.07
C ILE A 192 2.26 2.15 15.63
N LEU A 193 2.76 1.15 16.35
CA LEU A 193 4.02 0.48 16.01
C LEU A 193 3.91 -0.20 14.64
N GLY A 194 5.00 -0.16 13.86
CA GLY A 194 5.02 -0.77 12.52
C GLY A 194 4.37 0.07 11.43
N THR A 195 4.16 1.36 11.71
CA THR A 195 3.65 2.32 10.72
C THR A 195 4.66 3.41 10.41
N CYS A 196 4.46 4.08 9.28
CA CYS A 196 5.11 5.35 8.92
C CYS A 196 4.01 6.34 8.55
N TYR A 197 4.13 7.55 9.02
CA TYR A 197 3.25 8.68 8.74
C TYR A 197 4.06 9.90 8.33
N ALA A 198 3.42 10.88 7.72
CA ALA A 198 4.04 12.12 7.32
C ALA A 198 3.43 13.29 8.12
N VAL A 199 4.28 14.17 8.61
CA VAL A 199 3.87 15.42 9.28
C VAL A 199 4.63 16.59 8.66
N ASN A 200 4.06 17.79 8.74
CA ASN A 200 4.81 18.98 8.37
C ASN A 200 5.95 19.20 9.38
N ALA A 201 7.06 19.72 8.90
CA ALA A 201 8.23 19.98 9.77
C ALA A 201 7.89 20.89 10.97
N ALA A 202 6.93 21.81 10.80
CA ALA A 202 6.47 22.69 11.88
C ALA A 202 5.69 21.97 12.99
N ASP A 203 5.08 20.82 12.65
CA ASP A 203 4.25 20.03 13.57
C ASP A 203 5.00 18.83 14.14
N TYR A 204 6.26 18.65 13.74
CA TYR A 204 7.07 17.51 14.18
C TYR A 204 7.47 17.65 15.65
N ILE A 205 7.10 16.65 16.44
CA ILE A 205 7.54 16.50 17.83
C ILE A 205 8.61 15.41 17.88
N PRO A 206 9.86 15.72 18.29
CA PRO A 206 10.92 14.72 18.40
C PRO A 206 10.56 13.57 19.33
N ILE A 207 10.70 12.35 18.83
CA ILE A 207 10.46 11.12 19.61
C ILE A 207 11.76 10.78 20.36
N SER A 208 11.68 10.68 21.69
CA SER A 208 12.83 10.32 22.52
C SER A 208 13.39 8.94 22.12
N GLY A 209 14.69 8.86 21.87
CA GLY A 209 15.36 7.64 21.45
C GLY A 209 15.20 7.28 19.98
N ALA A 210 14.51 8.10 19.18
CA ALA A 210 14.42 7.89 17.74
C ALA A 210 15.78 8.18 17.07
N GLN A 211 16.12 7.37 16.06
CA GLN A 211 17.26 7.61 15.21
C GLN A 211 16.87 8.58 14.09
N GLU A 212 17.60 9.68 13.97
CA GLU A 212 17.41 10.64 12.90
C GLU A 212 18.20 10.21 11.66
N CYS A 213 17.54 10.12 10.51
CA CYS A 213 18.17 9.84 9.22
C CYS A 213 18.42 11.13 8.45
N ALA A 214 19.41 11.11 7.55
CA ALA A 214 19.69 12.25 6.69
C ALA A 214 18.49 12.56 5.77
N ALA A 215 18.22 13.87 5.57
CA ALA A 215 17.13 14.32 4.71
C ALA A 215 17.29 13.83 3.27
N TYR A 216 16.15 13.56 2.61
CA TYR A 216 16.13 13.10 1.22
C TYR A 216 16.92 14.01 0.27
N GLU A 217 16.81 15.31 0.42
CA GLU A 217 17.50 16.32 -0.39
C GLU A 217 19.03 16.17 -0.34
N LEU A 218 19.57 15.69 0.78
CA LEU A 218 21.01 15.46 0.96
C LEU A 218 21.46 14.11 0.39
N VAL A 219 20.66 13.06 0.56
CA VAL A 219 21.02 11.70 0.10
C VAL A 219 20.74 11.48 -1.38
N SER A 220 19.87 12.28 -1.99
CA SER A 220 19.52 12.19 -3.40
C SER A 220 20.53 12.84 -4.36
N VAL A 221 21.48 13.62 -3.83
CA VAL A 221 22.54 14.22 -4.65
C VAL A 221 23.54 13.15 -5.09
N PRO A 222 23.81 12.99 -6.41
CA PRO A 222 24.65 11.91 -6.94
C PRO A 222 26.16 12.19 -6.81
N ASP A 223 26.60 12.84 -5.74
CA ASP A 223 28.00 13.11 -5.42
C ASP A 223 28.52 12.18 -4.31
N GLU A 224 29.82 12.23 -4.03
CA GLU A 224 30.45 11.42 -2.98
C GLU A 224 29.90 11.69 -1.59
N LYS A 225 29.48 12.93 -1.31
CA LYS A 225 28.90 13.32 -0.01
C LYS A 225 27.50 12.70 0.15
N GLY A 226 26.63 12.81 -0.87
CA GLY A 226 25.30 12.21 -0.89
C GLY A 226 25.36 10.68 -0.78
N LYS A 227 26.26 10.01 -1.52
CA LYS A 227 26.48 8.57 -1.41
C LYS A 227 26.90 8.13 -0.01
N ARG A 228 27.81 8.86 0.63
CA ARG A 228 28.26 8.55 2.01
C ARG A 228 27.14 8.77 3.04
N LEU A 229 26.31 9.78 2.87
CA LEU A 229 25.15 10.03 3.73
C LEU A 229 24.11 8.93 3.56
N TYR A 230 23.82 8.54 2.32
CA TYR A 230 22.93 7.42 2.02
C TYR A 230 23.40 6.10 2.64
N ALA A 231 24.69 5.81 2.57
CA ALA A 231 25.26 4.59 3.16
C ALA A 231 25.22 4.56 4.70
N LYS A 232 24.97 5.68 5.37
CA LYS A 232 24.86 5.80 6.83
C LYS A 232 23.41 5.85 7.33
N ALA A 233 22.46 6.11 6.43
CA ALA A 233 21.04 6.18 6.73
C ALA A 233 20.41 4.78 6.73
#